data_ba8a24df19cab626983c7b4a620c1fdc
#
_entry.id   ba8a24df19cab626983c7b4a620c1fdc
#
_cell.length_a   1.000
_cell.length_b   1.000
_cell.length_c   1.000
_cell.angle_alpha   90.00
_cell.angle_beta   90.00
_cell.angle_gamma   90.00
#
_symmetry.space_group_name_H-M   'P 1'
#
loop_
_entity.id
_entity.type
_entity.pdbx_description
1 polymer ?
#
loop_
_entity_poly.entity_id
_entity_poly.type
_entity_poly.pdbx_seq_one_letter_code
_entity_poly.pdbx_strand_id
1 'polypeptide(L)'
;MNRSVILVLLVVASLLASCSPSHSDRIVVGSKNFTESFLLAEIFAQLIEANTHLKVERRFYLAGTYICQQAILAGRIDLYPEYTGTALTAILKENAGSDKQAVYHKVKREYERRFQLTLGPAMGFNDTFAMEIRGDDARRLNLATLSQAAAFIPHWRAGFGYEFMERPDGYRGLAATYGLHFEEPPRVMDLGLLARALKDHQIDLAAGNATDGLIPALGLVVLADDRHYFPPYEAVPVIREQSLQQHPEMADVLGRLADKISDVEMQRLNYAVDGEHLDVKDVAREFLKRKQLVP
;
A
#
# COMPACT_ATOMS: atom_id res chain seq x y z
N MET A 1 16.17 60.29 -22.82
CA MET A 1 15.29 59.23 -22.34
C MET A 1 14.32 59.86 -21.31
N ASN A 2 13.02 59.93 -21.67
CA ASN A 2 12.03 60.69 -20.91
C ASN A 2 11.81 60.09 -19.52
N ARG A 3 11.78 60.92 -18.47
CA ARG A 3 11.52 60.52 -17.07
C ARG A 3 10.26 59.61 -16.95
N SER A 4 9.26 59.83 -17.81
CA SER A 4 8.03 59.04 -17.88
C SER A 4 8.27 57.59 -18.36
N VAL A 5 9.24 57.38 -19.28
CA VAL A 5 9.59 56.02 -19.80
C VAL A 5 10.32 55.21 -18.74
N ILE A 6 11.18 55.85 -17.91
CA ILE A 6 11.88 55.21 -16.84
C ILE A 6 10.91 54.80 -15.71
N LEU A 7 9.89 55.62 -15.41
CA LEU A 7 8.88 55.32 -14.40
C LEU A 7 7.98 54.13 -14.82
N VAL A 8 7.62 54.04 -16.12
CA VAL A 8 6.84 52.93 -16.66
C VAL A 8 7.66 51.63 -16.66
N LEU A 9 8.95 51.68 -16.98
CA LEU A 9 9.83 50.51 -16.92
C LEU A 9 10.04 50.00 -15.49
N LEU A 10 10.13 50.88 -14.49
CA LEU A 10 10.23 50.50 -13.10
C LEU A 10 8.94 49.89 -12.54
N VAL A 11 7.77 50.35 -12.96
CA VAL A 11 6.46 49.77 -12.59
C VAL A 11 6.24 48.40 -13.23
N VAL A 12 6.64 48.23 -14.52
CA VAL A 12 6.57 46.92 -15.18
C VAL A 12 7.56 45.91 -14.57
N ALA A 13 8.76 46.34 -14.19
CA ALA A 13 9.73 45.48 -13.50
C ALA A 13 9.25 45.03 -12.11
N SER A 14 8.52 45.90 -11.38
CA SER A 14 7.94 45.54 -10.06
C SER A 14 6.73 44.60 -10.18
N LEU A 15 6.01 44.61 -11.29
CA LEU A 15 4.89 43.69 -11.57
C LEU A 15 5.38 42.29 -11.99
N LEU A 16 6.57 42.21 -12.57
CA LEU A 16 7.20 40.92 -12.95
C LEU A 16 7.88 40.22 -11.79
N ALA A 17 8.21 40.91 -10.71
CA ALA A 17 8.83 40.35 -9.51
C ALA A 17 7.81 39.65 -8.56
N SER A 18 6.50 39.73 -8.83
CA SER A 18 5.44 39.15 -7.98
C SER A 18 4.97 37.75 -8.38
N CYS A 19 5.56 37.13 -9.41
CA CYS A 19 5.29 35.73 -9.78
C CYS A 19 6.37 34.80 -9.23
N SER A 20 6.67 34.83 -7.93
CA SER A 20 7.13 33.60 -7.27
C SER A 20 5.93 32.67 -7.24
N PRO A 21 6.03 31.42 -7.74
CA PRO A 21 4.97 30.44 -7.56
C PRO A 21 4.76 30.32 -6.04
N SER A 22 3.59 30.72 -5.56
CA SER A 22 3.20 30.44 -4.18
C SER A 22 3.27 28.92 -4.03
N HIS A 23 4.23 28.41 -3.28
CA HIS A 23 4.24 27.02 -2.90
C HIS A 23 2.90 26.76 -2.24
N SER A 24 2.11 25.86 -2.82
CA SER A 24 0.84 25.47 -2.21
C SER A 24 1.18 24.75 -0.91
N ASP A 25 0.83 25.33 0.25
CA ASP A 25 0.99 24.71 1.58
C ASP A 25 0.07 23.46 1.73
N ARG A 26 -0.24 22.79 0.61
CA ARG A 26 -1.14 21.67 0.55
C ARG A 26 -0.46 20.46 -0.06
N ILE A 27 -0.56 19.33 0.63
CA ILE A 27 -0.14 17.99 0.19
C ILE A 27 -1.37 17.12 0.01
N VAL A 28 -1.40 16.33 -1.04
CA VAL A 28 -2.48 15.39 -1.34
C VAL A 28 -2.01 13.97 -1.07
N VAL A 29 -2.59 13.31 -0.07
CA VAL A 29 -2.31 11.91 0.26
C VAL A 29 -3.36 11.01 -0.34
N GLY A 30 -2.93 10.01 -1.12
CA GLY A 30 -3.79 9.01 -1.72
C GLY A 30 -3.77 7.67 -0.99
N SER A 31 -4.74 6.80 -1.27
CA SER A 31 -4.72 5.41 -0.84
C SER A 31 -5.38 4.48 -1.85
N LYS A 32 -5.05 3.19 -1.76
CA LYS A 32 -5.77 2.11 -2.43
C LYS A 32 -7.11 1.86 -1.73
N ASN A 33 -7.88 0.87 -2.21
CA ASN A 33 -9.24 0.56 -1.79
C ASN A 33 -9.35 -0.55 -0.72
N PHE A 34 -8.41 -0.65 0.19
CA PHE A 34 -8.46 -1.60 1.30
C PHE A 34 -7.93 -0.95 2.59
N THR A 35 -8.36 -1.48 3.73
CA THR A 35 -8.23 -0.90 5.06
C THR A 35 -6.80 -0.47 5.40
N GLU A 36 -5.83 -1.35 5.24
CA GLU A 36 -4.44 -1.03 5.54
C GLU A 36 -3.93 0.19 4.76
N SER A 37 -4.24 0.25 3.48
CA SER A 37 -3.76 1.35 2.63
C SER A 37 -4.31 2.71 3.06
N PHE A 38 -5.60 2.81 3.39
CA PHE A 38 -6.13 4.10 3.83
C PHE A 38 -5.81 4.41 5.30
N LEU A 39 -5.57 3.41 6.13
CA LEU A 39 -5.06 3.61 7.49
C LEU A 39 -3.62 4.15 7.46
N LEU A 40 -2.74 3.58 6.65
CA LEU A 40 -1.39 4.11 6.44
C LEU A 40 -1.39 5.51 5.84
N ALA A 41 -2.27 5.77 4.88
CA ALA A 41 -2.44 7.10 4.29
C ALA A 41 -2.92 8.12 5.34
N GLU A 42 -3.82 7.74 6.25
CA GLU A 42 -4.25 8.58 7.36
C GLU A 42 -3.13 8.82 8.39
N ILE A 43 -2.29 7.80 8.66
CA ILE A 43 -1.07 7.95 9.48
C ILE A 43 -0.13 8.97 8.84
N PHE A 44 0.11 8.90 7.53
CA PHE A 44 0.93 9.90 6.82
C PHE A 44 0.33 11.30 6.94
N ALA A 45 -0.97 11.42 6.71
CA ALA A 45 -1.68 12.70 6.76
C ALA A 45 -1.56 13.35 8.14
N GLN A 46 -1.89 12.65 9.21
CA GLN A 46 -1.82 13.17 10.57
C GLN A 46 -0.39 13.45 11.00
N LEU A 47 0.56 12.63 10.61
CA LEU A 47 1.98 12.84 10.91
C LEU A 47 2.51 14.13 10.28
N ILE A 48 2.18 14.38 9.01
CA ILE A 48 2.53 15.63 8.30
C ILE A 48 1.86 16.82 8.94
N GLU A 49 0.55 16.79 9.18
CA GLU A 49 -0.21 17.90 9.80
C GLU A 49 0.29 18.26 11.19
N ALA A 50 0.69 17.26 11.99
CA ALA A 50 1.16 17.49 13.35
C ALA A 50 2.60 18.01 13.44
N ASN A 51 3.43 17.80 12.42
CA ASN A 51 4.86 18.10 12.47
C ASN A 51 5.30 19.18 11.45
N THR A 52 4.36 19.69 10.66
CA THR A 52 4.61 20.76 9.68
C THR A 52 3.46 21.77 9.69
N HIS A 53 3.58 22.84 8.90
CA HIS A 53 2.48 23.79 8.64
C HIS A 53 1.60 23.40 7.47
N LEU A 54 1.90 22.25 6.81
CA LEU A 54 1.21 21.82 5.61
C LEU A 54 -0.21 21.33 5.92
N LYS A 55 -1.13 21.64 5.01
CA LYS A 55 -2.49 21.12 5.03
C LYS A 55 -2.56 19.87 4.18
N VAL A 56 -3.18 18.81 4.68
CA VAL A 56 -3.29 17.55 3.93
C VAL A 56 -4.71 17.36 3.40
N GLU A 57 -4.79 17.25 2.07
CA GLU A 57 -5.99 16.76 1.39
C GLU A 57 -5.93 15.23 1.30
N ARG A 58 -6.99 14.57 1.74
CA ARG A 58 -7.12 13.11 1.72
C ARG A 58 -7.90 12.67 0.49
N ARG A 59 -7.26 11.90 -0.41
CA ARG A 59 -7.87 11.27 -1.60
C ARG A 59 -7.77 9.76 -1.47
N PHE A 60 -8.56 9.24 -0.55
CA PHE A 60 -8.55 7.83 -0.23
C PHE A 60 -9.47 7.02 -1.15
N TYR A 61 -9.26 5.70 -1.16
CA TYR A 61 -10.07 4.74 -1.89
C TYR A 61 -10.01 4.93 -3.42
N LEU A 62 -8.82 5.16 -3.97
CA LEU A 62 -8.59 5.39 -5.41
C LEU A 62 -8.55 4.10 -6.25
N ALA A 63 -9.08 2.99 -5.77
CA ALA A 63 -8.89 1.66 -6.34
C ALA A 63 -7.49 1.09 -6.07
N GLY A 64 -6.92 0.30 -6.99
CA GLY A 64 -5.67 -0.41 -6.71
C GLY A 64 -4.41 0.32 -7.16
N THR A 65 -3.33 -0.44 -7.19
CA THR A 65 -1.96 0.00 -7.50
C THR A 65 -1.85 0.79 -8.80
N TYR A 66 -2.47 0.31 -9.89
CA TYR A 66 -2.35 0.98 -11.19
C TYR A 66 -2.97 2.38 -11.20
N ILE A 67 -4.11 2.55 -10.51
CA ILE A 67 -4.79 3.86 -10.42
C ILE A 67 -4.01 4.82 -9.53
N CYS A 68 -3.48 4.36 -8.38
CA CYS A 68 -2.63 5.18 -7.52
C CYS A 68 -1.35 5.62 -8.26
N GLN A 69 -0.71 4.71 -9.00
CA GLN A 69 0.46 5.03 -9.82
C GLN A 69 0.15 6.09 -10.90
N GLN A 70 -0.98 5.97 -11.59
CA GLN A 70 -1.39 6.99 -12.58
C GLN A 70 -1.74 8.32 -11.90
N ALA A 71 -2.37 8.30 -10.73
CA ALA A 71 -2.73 9.52 -10.00
C ALA A 71 -1.49 10.30 -9.53
N ILE A 72 -0.45 9.60 -9.02
CA ILE A 72 0.77 10.26 -8.57
C ILE A 72 1.59 10.79 -9.77
N LEU A 73 1.68 10.06 -10.88
CA LEU A 73 2.34 10.52 -12.09
C LEU A 73 1.65 11.76 -12.70
N ALA A 74 0.33 11.81 -12.63
CA ALA A 74 -0.45 12.96 -13.08
C ALA A 74 -0.46 14.15 -12.10
N GLY A 75 0.24 14.05 -10.96
CA GLY A 75 0.26 15.09 -9.93
C GLY A 75 -1.07 15.31 -9.23
N ARG A 76 -1.96 14.30 -9.25
CA ARG A 76 -3.25 14.35 -8.55
C ARG A 76 -3.14 13.97 -7.08
N ILE A 77 -2.11 13.23 -6.72
CA ILE A 77 -1.67 12.94 -5.35
C ILE A 77 -0.17 13.16 -5.25
N ASP A 78 0.34 13.48 -4.06
CA ASP A 78 1.75 13.75 -3.79
C ASP A 78 2.45 12.56 -3.17
N LEU A 79 1.72 11.73 -2.42
CA LEU A 79 2.22 10.48 -1.85
C LEU A 79 1.08 9.48 -1.61
N TYR A 80 1.44 8.21 -1.52
CA TYR A 80 0.55 7.12 -1.12
C TYR A 80 1.36 5.94 -0.56
N PRO A 81 0.76 5.06 0.28
CA PRO A 81 1.40 3.84 0.72
C PRO A 81 1.43 2.79 -0.39
N GLU A 82 2.58 2.19 -0.62
CA GLU A 82 2.81 1.13 -1.58
C GLU A 82 3.68 0.03 -0.96
N TYR A 83 3.82 -1.09 -1.65
CA TYR A 83 4.63 -2.23 -1.21
C TYR A 83 5.71 -2.52 -2.23
N THR A 84 6.93 -2.80 -1.75
CA THR A 84 8.11 -2.96 -2.62
C THR A 84 7.94 -4.05 -3.67
N GLY A 85 7.38 -5.21 -3.30
CA GLY A 85 7.08 -6.31 -4.23
C GLY A 85 6.04 -5.92 -5.29
N THR A 86 5.00 -5.20 -4.88
CA THR A 86 3.96 -4.70 -5.79
C THR A 86 4.54 -3.70 -6.80
N ALA A 87 5.33 -2.75 -6.32
CA ALA A 87 6.00 -1.77 -7.18
C ALA A 87 6.93 -2.46 -8.19
N LEU A 88 7.66 -3.49 -7.75
CA LEU A 88 8.59 -4.22 -8.61
C LEU A 88 7.85 -5.04 -9.68
N THR A 89 6.87 -5.83 -9.28
CA THR A 89 6.22 -6.81 -10.17
C THR A 89 5.13 -6.19 -11.03
N ALA A 90 4.24 -5.38 -10.44
CA ALA A 90 3.11 -4.80 -11.16
C ALA A 90 3.49 -3.56 -11.98
N ILE A 91 4.31 -2.67 -11.44
CA ILE A 91 4.65 -1.40 -12.10
C ILE A 91 5.92 -1.51 -12.93
N LEU A 92 7.02 -1.98 -12.36
CA LEU A 92 8.27 -2.12 -13.07
C LEU A 92 8.31 -3.33 -14.00
N LYS A 93 7.44 -4.33 -13.77
CA LYS A 93 7.35 -5.61 -14.49
C LYS A 93 8.66 -6.38 -14.48
N GLU A 94 9.30 -6.39 -13.33
CA GLU A 94 10.58 -7.05 -13.12
C GLU A 94 10.42 -8.18 -12.10
N ASN A 95 11.25 -9.22 -12.28
CA ASN A 95 11.27 -10.34 -11.34
C ASN A 95 11.97 -9.93 -10.05
N ALA A 96 11.39 -10.34 -8.95
CA ALA A 96 11.93 -10.12 -7.62
C ALA A 96 12.81 -11.29 -7.17
N GLY A 97 13.88 -10.96 -6.46
CA GLY A 97 14.54 -11.90 -5.57
C GLY A 97 13.84 -11.91 -4.21
N SER A 98 14.31 -12.76 -3.30
CA SER A 98 13.81 -12.86 -1.93
C SER A 98 14.46 -11.87 -0.93
N ASP A 99 15.51 -11.16 -1.35
CA ASP A 99 16.23 -10.20 -0.52
C ASP A 99 15.48 -8.86 -0.46
N LYS A 100 14.94 -8.54 0.73
CA LYS A 100 14.16 -7.32 1.01
C LYS A 100 14.93 -6.04 0.65
N GLN A 101 16.19 -5.94 1.07
CA GLN A 101 17.00 -4.76 0.84
C GLN A 101 17.32 -4.57 -0.65
N ALA A 102 17.65 -5.66 -1.35
CA ALA A 102 17.88 -5.61 -2.79
C ALA A 102 16.63 -5.16 -3.55
N VAL A 103 15.44 -5.66 -3.17
CA VAL A 103 14.16 -5.26 -3.75
C VAL A 103 13.89 -3.78 -3.48
N TYR A 104 13.99 -3.33 -2.22
CA TYR A 104 13.80 -1.93 -1.85
C TYR A 104 14.70 -0.98 -2.66
N HIS A 105 16.02 -1.23 -2.67
CA HIS A 105 16.97 -0.37 -3.38
C HIS A 105 16.76 -0.39 -4.90
N LYS A 106 16.35 -1.53 -5.45
CA LYS A 106 16.04 -1.64 -6.88
C LYS A 106 14.80 -0.80 -7.23
N VAL A 107 13.72 -0.95 -6.47
CA VAL A 107 12.48 -0.17 -6.69
C VAL A 107 12.76 1.31 -6.55
N LYS A 108 13.43 1.74 -5.46
CA LYS A 108 13.77 3.14 -5.22
C LYS A 108 14.50 3.74 -6.42
N ARG A 109 15.62 3.14 -6.84
CA ARG A 109 16.42 3.60 -7.97
C ARG A 109 15.62 3.69 -9.27
N GLU A 110 14.75 2.67 -9.56
CA GLU A 110 13.99 2.66 -10.79
C GLU A 110 12.82 3.66 -10.77
N TYR A 111 12.20 3.91 -9.61
CA TYR A 111 11.17 4.92 -9.43
C TYR A 111 11.74 6.33 -9.61
N GLU A 112 12.90 6.62 -9.02
CA GLU A 112 13.63 7.89 -9.21
C GLU A 112 13.97 8.09 -10.71
N ARG A 113 14.54 7.07 -11.34
CA ARG A 113 15.00 7.16 -12.73
C ARG A 113 13.88 7.28 -13.75
N ARG A 114 12.78 6.50 -13.59
CA ARG A 114 11.70 6.40 -14.61
C ARG A 114 10.57 7.37 -14.38
N PHE A 115 10.28 7.71 -13.13
CA PHE A 115 9.03 8.35 -12.76
C PHE A 115 9.17 9.64 -11.98
N GLN A 116 10.38 10.03 -11.56
CA GLN A 116 10.61 11.16 -10.63
C GLN A 116 9.80 10.99 -9.33
N LEU A 117 9.76 9.75 -8.87
CA LEU A 117 9.18 9.35 -7.60
C LEU A 117 10.29 8.74 -6.74
N THR A 118 10.23 8.95 -5.44
CA THR A 118 11.14 8.28 -4.51
C THR A 118 10.37 7.48 -3.48
N LEU A 119 11.06 6.53 -2.82
CA LEU A 119 10.53 5.77 -1.71
C LEU A 119 11.02 6.39 -0.39
N GLY A 120 10.09 6.61 0.55
CA GLY A 120 10.42 6.79 1.95
C GLY A 120 10.94 5.47 2.56
N PRO A 121 11.25 5.45 3.87
CA PRO A 121 11.77 4.25 4.52
C PRO A 121 10.72 3.13 4.56
N ALA A 122 11.21 1.89 4.64
CA ALA A 122 10.36 0.74 4.99
C ALA A 122 9.81 0.93 6.40
N MET A 123 8.52 0.68 6.58
CA MET A 123 7.82 0.92 7.84
C MET A 123 7.99 -0.20 8.87
N GLY A 124 8.56 -1.36 8.48
CA GLY A 124 8.97 -2.45 9.38
C GLY A 124 8.09 -3.70 9.29
N PHE A 125 7.13 -3.78 8.37
CA PHE A 125 6.28 -4.94 8.17
C PHE A 125 6.23 -5.37 6.70
N ASN A 126 5.82 -6.64 6.48
CA ASN A 126 5.74 -7.25 5.17
C ASN A 126 4.31 -7.76 4.94
N ASP A 127 3.58 -7.11 4.04
CA ASP A 127 2.22 -7.51 3.69
C ASP A 127 2.20 -8.28 2.36
N THR A 128 2.63 -9.54 2.42
CA THR A 128 2.58 -10.45 1.26
C THR A 128 1.16 -10.90 0.98
N PHE A 129 0.89 -11.35 -0.22
CA PHE A 129 -0.32 -12.13 -0.48
C PHE A 129 -0.39 -13.34 0.42
N ALA A 130 -1.54 -13.56 1.04
CA ALA A 130 -1.83 -14.66 1.93
C ALA A 130 -2.89 -15.58 1.30
N MET A 131 -2.53 -16.84 1.09
CA MET A 131 -3.49 -17.85 0.64
C MET A 131 -4.20 -18.43 1.86
N GLU A 132 -5.44 -18.03 2.06
CA GLU A 132 -6.21 -18.26 3.29
C GLU A 132 -7.24 -19.36 3.12
N ILE A 133 -7.36 -20.20 4.14
CA ILE A 133 -8.41 -21.21 4.28
C ILE A 133 -8.99 -21.19 5.70
N ARG A 134 -10.14 -21.83 5.91
CA ARG A 134 -10.70 -22.02 7.25
C ARG A 134 -9.78 -22.91 8.09
N GLY A 135 -9.56 -22.52 9.35
CA GLY A 135 -8.74 -23.30 10.27
C GLY A 135 -9.27 -24.71 10.54
N ASP A 136 -10.61 -24.91 10.52
CA ASP A 136 -11.23 -26.24 10.62
C ASP A 136 -10.86 -27.14 9.43
N ASP A 137 -10.84 -26.61 8.23
CA ASP A 137 -10.43 -27.33 7.03
C ASP A 137 -8.92 -27.62 7.06
N ALA A 138 -8.09 -26.66 7.48
CA ALA A 138 -6.65 -26.88 7.66
C ALA A 138 -6.37 -28.06 8.60
N ARG A 139 -7.06 -28.11 9.75
CA ARG A 139 -6.92 -29.21 10.73
C ARG A 139 -7.46 -30.53 10.18
N ARG A 140 -8.66 -30.53 9.64
CA ARG A 140 -9.33 -31.74 9.11
C ARG A 140 -8.54 -32.40 7.98
N LEU A 141 -7.93 -31.59 7.11
CA LEU A 141 -7.18 -32.05 5.93
C LEU A 141 -5.66 -32.09 6.17
N ASN A 142 -5.20 -31.71 7.38
CA ASN A 142 -3.79 -31.63 7.77
C ASN A 142 -2.96 -30.79 6.78
N LEU A 143 -3.44 -29.57 6.50
CA LEU A 143 -2.84 -28.64 5.54
C LEU A 143 -2.09 -27.54 6.26
N ALA A 144 -0.86 -27.29 5.84
CA ALA A 144 0.00 -26.20 6.30
C ALA A 144 0.61 -25.39 5.13
N THR A 145 0.71 -25.98 3.94
CA THR A 145 1.39 -25.35 2.80
C THR A 145 0.52 -25.35 1.54
N LEU A 146 0.84 -24.46 0.62
CA LEU A 146 0.18 -24.41 -0.70
C LEU A 146 0.39 -25.70 -1.52
N SER A 147 1.60 -26.28 -1.46
CA SER A 147 1.86 -27.56 -2.13
C SER A 147 0.96 -28.70 -1.63
N GLN A 148 0.67 -28.74 -0.30
CA GLN A 148 -0.24 -29.72 0.27
C GLN A 148 -1.70 -29.48 -0.17
N ALA A 149 -2.10 -28.22 -0.26
CA ALA A 149 -3.46 -27.85 -0.67
C ALA A 149 -3.73 -28.13 -2.16
N ALA A 150 -2.70 -28.19 -3.00
CA ALA A 150 -2.85 -28.34 -4.46
C ALA A 150 -3.72 -29.56 -4.87
N ALA A 151 -3.68 -30.66 -4.09
CA ALA A 151 -4.49 -31.85 -4.37
C ALA A 151 -6.01 -31.65 -4.11
N PHE A 152 -6.39 -30.68 -3.30
CA PHE A 152 -7.79 -30.38 -2.96
C PHE A 152 -8.38 -29.25 -3.79
N ILE A 153 -7.52 -28.37 -4.32
CA ILE A 153 -7.89 -27.15 -5.06
C ILE A 153 -8.83 -27.39 -6.24
N PRO A 154 -8.76 -28.50 -7.02
CA PRO A 154 -9.73 -28.73 -8.11
C PRO A 154 -11.19 -28.58 -7.67
N HIS A 155 -11.52 -29.05 -6.47
CA HIS A 155 -12.90 -29.06 -5.95
C HIS A 155 -13.21 -27.87 -5.07
N TRP A 156 -12.26 -26.93 -4.87
CA TRP A 156 -12.45 -25.75 -4.03
C TRP A 156 -12.96 -24.57 -4.85
N ARG A 157 -13.85 -23.81 -4.24
CA ARG A 157 -14.28 -22.51 -4.74
C ARG A 157 -13.29 -21.45 -4.28
N ALA A 158 -12.60 -20.82 -5.21
CA ALA A 158 -11.68 -19.73 -4.89
C ALA A 158 -12.38 -18.36 -4.97
N GLY A 159 -11.97 -17.44 -4.10
CA GLY A 159 -12.33 -16.03 -4.13
C GLY A 159 -11.07 -15.16 -4.14
N PHE A 160 -10.96 -14.25 -5.11
CA PHE A 160 -9.78 -13.41 -5.28
C PHE A 160 -10.16 -11.97 -5.54
N GLY A 161 -9.32 -11.04 -5.10
CA GLY A 161 -9.42 -9.64 -5.46
C GLY A 161 -9.10 -9.42 -6.94
N TYR A 162 -9.64 -8.35 -7.53
CA TYR A 162 -9.43 -8.00 -8.94
C TYR A 162 -7.93 -7.92 -9.32
N GLU A 163 -7.13 -7.20 -8.54
CA GLU A 163 -5.69 -7.06 -8.84
C GLU A 163 -4.94 -8.40 -8.78
N PHE A 164 -5.31 -9.30 -7.87
CA PHE A 164 -4.68 -10.63 -7.80
C PHE A 164 -4.92 -11.45 -9.09
N MET A 165 -6.05 -11.27 -9.74
CA MET A 165 -6.33 -11.92 -11.03
C MET A 165 -5.50 -11.35 -12.17
N GLU A 166 -5.17 -10.05 -12.14
CA GLU A 166 -4.56 -9.32 -13.25
C GLU A 166 -3.02 -9.16 -13.12
N ARG A 167 -2.49 -9.14 -11.91
CA ARG A 167 -1.07 -8.88 -11.67
C ARG A 167 -0.18 -10.04 -12.10
N PRO A 168 1.07 -9.75 -12.56
CA PRO A 168 2.05 -10.80 -12.91
C PRO A 168 2.39 -11.72 -11.73
N ASP A 169 2.46 -11.17 -10.51
CA ASP A 169 2.70 -11.87 -9.25
C ASP A 169 1.43 -12.39 -8.58
N GLY A 170 0.30 -12.40 -9.29
CA GLY A 170 -0.99 -12.86 -8.82
C GLY A 170 -1.31 -14.31 -9.23
N TYR A 171 -2.60 -14.56 -9.47
CA TYR A 171 -3.16 -15.89 -9.66
C TYR A 171 -2.47 -16.71 -10.76
N ARG A 172 -2.23 -16.13 -11.95
CA ARG A 172 -1.68 -16.89 -13.08
C ARG A 172 -0.29 -17.45 -12.77
N GLY A 173 0.59 -16.63 -12.19
CA GLY A 173 1.93 -17.06 -11.83
C GLY A 173 1.93 -18.04 -10.67
N LEU A 174 1.09 -17.81 -9.65
CA LEU A 174 0.92 -18.74 -8.53
C LEU A 174 0.41 -20.10 -9.02
N ALA A 175 -0.62 -20.11 -9.86
CA ALA A 175 -1.19 -21.31 -10.40
C ALA A 175 -0.17 -22.12 -11.25
N ALA A 176 0.64 -21.45 -12.05
CA ALA A 176 1.72 -22.08 -12.81
C ALA A 176 2.79 -22.67 -11.88
N THR A 177 3.17 -21.95 -10.80
CA THR A 177 4.20 -22.39 -9.86
C THR A 177 3.78 -23.59 -9.03
N TYR A 178 2.53 -23.63 -8.59
CA TYR A 178 2.01 -24.68 -7.70
C TYR A 178 1.19 -25.75 -8.43
N GLY A 179 0.95 -25.59 -9.74
CA GLY A 179 0.10 -26.50 -10.51
C GLY A 179 -1.37 -26.42 -10.10
N LEU A 180 -1.85 -25.23 -9.72
CA LEU A 180 -3.22 -25.06 -9.23
C LEU A 180 -4.19 -25.07 -10.42
N HIS A 181 -5.21 -25.91 -10.33
CA HIS A 181 -6.26 -25.99 -11.30
C HIS A 181 -7.62 -26.08 -10.60
N PHE A 182 -8.48 -25.09 -10.81
CA PHE A 182 -9.84 -25.06 -10.28
C PHE A 182 -10.83 -25.58 -11.32
N GLU A 183 -11.76 -26.44 -10.94
CA GLU A 183 -12.86 -26.90 -11.81
C GLU A 183 -13.81 -25.75 -12.15
N GLU A 184 -14.10 -24.87 -11.18
CA GLU A 184 -14.84 -23.63 -11.39
C GLU A 184 -13.89 -22.44 -11.44
N PRO A 185 -14.09 -21.46 -12.33
CA PRO A 185 -13.27 -20.24 -12.34
C PRO A 185 -13.33 -19.51 -10.97
N PRO A 186 -12.21 -18.96 -10.48
CA PRO A 186 -12.22 -18.18 -9.26
C PRO A 186 -13.20 -17.01 -9.33
N ARG A 187 -13.90 -16.76 -8.22
CA ARG A 187 -14.83 -15.63 -8.09
C ARG A 187 -14.03 -14.36 -7.79
N VAL A 188 -14.32 -13.30 -8.53
CA VAL A 188 -13.73 -11.98 -8.27
C VAL A 188 -14.64 -11.23 -7.32
N MET A 189 -14.08 -10.71 -6.21
CA MET A 189 -14.84 -9.95 -5.21
C MET A 189 -13.99 -8.86 -4.55
N ASP A 190 -14.63 -7.98 -3.83
CA ASP A 190 -13.95 -6.95 -3.03
C ASP A 190 -13.09 -7.60 -1.93
N LEU A 191 -11.90 -7.03 -1.68
CA LEU A 191 -10.96 -7.57 -0.69
C LEU A 191 -11.57 -7.66 0.72
N GLY A 192 -12.35 -6.67 1.12
CA GLY A 192 -13.02 -6.64 2.43
C GLY A 192 -14.07 -7.73 2.63
N LEU A 193 -14.47 -8.45 1.56
CA LEU A 193 -15.44 -9.54 1.64
C LEU A 193 -14.82 -10.93 1.75
N LEU A 194 -13.54 -11.09 1.39
CA LEU A 194 -12.88 -12.40 1.25
C LEU A 194 -12.88 -13.21 2.54
N ALA A 195 -12.41 -12.64 3.65
CA ALA A 195 -12.34 -13.32 4.93
C ALA A 195 -13.72 -13.78 5.44
N ARG A 196 -14.75 -12.94 5.26
CA ARG A 196 -16.13 -13.29 5.63
C ARG A 196 -16.72 -14.36 4.69
N ALA A 197 -16.45 -14.28 3.39
CA ALA A 197 -16.89 -15.30 2.44
C ALA A 197 -16.26 -16.69 2.73
N LEU A 198 -15.00 -16.74 3.20
CA LEU A 198 -14.37 -17.96 3.72
C LEU A 198 -15.13 -18.45 4.96
N LYS A 199 -15.32 -17.59 5.94
CA LYS A 199 -16.01 -17.92 7.20
C LYS A 199 -17.42 -18.48 6.95
N ASP A 200 -18.15 -17.90 6.02
CA ASP A 200 -19.53 -18.25 5.67
C ASP A 200 -19.63 -19.40 4.66
N HIS A 201 -18.53 -20.11 4.40
CA HIS A 201 -18.45 -21.24 3.45
C HIS A 201 -18.93 -20.90 2.02
N GLN A 202 -18.85 -19.63 1.60
CA GLN A 202 -19.16 -19.22 0.23
C GLN A 202 -18.00 -19.52 -0.73
N ILE A 203 -16.78 -19.49 -0.22
CA ILE A 203 -15.52 -19.88 -0.87
C ILE A 203 -14.72 -20.80 0.06
N ASP A 204 -13.71 -21.47 -0.47
CA ASP A 204 -12.89 -22.44 0.25
C ASP A 204 -11.42 -22.01 0.32
N LEU A 205 -11.00 -21.14 -0.60
CA LEU A 205 -9.68 -20.52 -0.65
C LEU A 205 -9.83 -19.04 -1.03
N ALA A 206 -9.09 -18.18 -0.33
CA ALA A 206 -8.97 -16.75 -0.67
C ALA A 206 -7.51 -16.36 -0.87
N ALA A 207 -7.28 -15.31 -1.65
CA ALA A 207 -6.02 -14.58 -1.67
C ALA A 207 -6.25 -13.22 -0.97
N GLY A 208 -5.92 -13.17 0.30
CA GLY A 208 -5.95 -11.98 1.13
C GLY A 208 -4.56 -11.39 1.33
N ASN A 209 -4.39 -10.64 2.40
CA ASN A 209 -3.16 -9.98 2.81
C ASN A 209 -2.67 -10.55 4.15
N ALA A 210 -1.36 -10.75 4.29
CA ALA A 210 -0.78 -11.40 5.49
C ALA A 210 -1.01 -10.61 6.78
N THR A 211 -1.23 -9.32 6.68
CA THR A 211 -1.53 -8.41 7.80
C THR A 211 -3.02 -8.20 8.04
N ASP A 212 -3.92 -8.94 7.36
CA ASP A 212 -5.35 -8.84 7.62
C ASP A 212 -5.68 -9.29 9.06
N GLY A 213 -6.28 -8.38 9.82
CA GLY A 213 -6.68 -8.62 11.21
C GLY A 213 -7.83 -9.60 11.37
N LEU A 214 -8.60 -9.86 10.33
CA LEU A 214 -9.70 -10.84 10.35
C LEU A 214 -9.20 -12.28 10.30
N ILE A 215 -7.97 -12.55 9.85
CA ILE A 215 -7.40 -13.90 9.79
C ILE A 215 -7.52 -14.60 11.16
N PRO A 216 -6.89 -14.10 12.24
CA PRO A 216 -7.01 -14.74 13.56
C PRO A 216 -8.41 -14.60 14.14
N ALA A 217 -9.10 -13.49 13.92
CA ALA A 217 -10.41 -13.22 14.50
C ALA A 217 -11.50 -14.17 13.98
N LEU A 218 -11.42 -14.60 12.73
CA LEU A 218 -12.37 -15.53 12.11
C LEU A 218 -11.88 -16.99 12.13
N GLY A 219 -10.73 -17.25 12.75
CA GLY A 219 -10.13 -18.59 12.82
C GLY A 219 -9.66 -19.08 11.45
N LEU A 220 -9.20 -18.19 10.60
CA LEU A 220 -8.60 -18.52 9.31
C LEU A 220 -7.12 -18.90 9.50
N VAL A 221 -6.55 -19.57 8.52
CA VAL A 221 -5.15 -20.01 8.48
C VAL A 221 -4.57 -19.64 7.11
N VAL A 222 -3.38 -19.07 7.14
CA VAL A 222 -2.59 -18.81 5.93
C VAL A 222 -1.78 -20.07 5.60
N LEU A 223 -1.91 -20.57 4.39
CA LEU A 223 -1.08 -21.64 3.85
C LEU A 223 0.31 -21.08 3.52
N ALA A 224 1.35 -21.75 4.00
CA ALA A 224 2.73 -21.33 3.73
C ALA A 224 3.06 -21.42 2.22
N ASP A 225 3.69 -20.38 1.68
CA ASP A 225 4.27 -20.34 0.35
C ASP A 225 5.61 -21.11 0.35
N ASP A 226 5.54 -22.45 0.35
CA ASP A 226 6.69 -23.36 0.47
C ASP A 226 7.59 -23.43 -0.77
N ARG A 227 7.17 -22.79 -1.87
CA ARG A 227 7.99 -22.59 -3.07
C ARG A 227 8.54 -21.18 -3.23
N HIS A 228 8.28 -20.31 -2.24
CA HIS A 228 8.76 -18.92 -2.23
C HIS A 228 8.42 -18.15 -3.51
N TYR A 229 7.18 -18.27 -3.94
CA TYR A 229 6.68 -17.60 -5.15
C TYR A 229 6.57 -16.08 -4.96
N PHE A 230 6.07 -15.66 -3.79
CA PHE A 230 5.87 -14.25 -3.52
C PHE A 230 7.17 -13.54 -3.12
N PRO A 231 7.48 -12.37 -3.72
CA PRO A 231 8.58 -11.55 -3.26
C PRO A 231 8.27 -10.89 -1.90
N PRO A 232 9.24 -10.20 -1.28
CA PRO A 232 8.96 -9.37 -0.12
C PRO A 232 8.13 -8.14 -0.52
N TYR A 233 7.13 -7.81 0.31
CA TYR A 233 6.22 -6.67 0.14
C TYR A 233 6.33 -5.73 1.34
N GLU A 234 7.49 -5.11 1.53
CA GLU A 234 7.67 -4.11 2.59
C GLU A 234 6.87 -2.85 2.29
N ALA A 235 6.08 -2.40 3.25
CA ALA A 235 5.29 -1.19 3.11
C ALA A 235 6.16 0.07 3.14
N VAL A 236 5.98 0.95 2.17
CA VAL A 236 6.77 2.18 1.98
C VAL A 236 5.90 3.35 1.52
N PRO A 237 6.19 4.60 1.91
CA PRO A 237 5.62 5.77 1.25
C PRO A 237 6.24 5.93 -0.14
N VAL A 238 5.43 6.05 -1.18
CA VAL A 238 5.85 6.51 -2.51
C VAL A 238 5.54 7.99 -2.61
N ILE A 239 6.52 8.81 -2.97
CA ILE A 239 6.46 10.27 -2.87
C ILE A 239 6.93 10.89 -4.18
N ARG A 240 6.27 11.95 -4.63
CA ARG A 240 6.74 12.76 -5.76
C ARG A 240 7.98 13.53 -5.35
N GLU A 241 9.05 13.46 -6.14
CA GLU A 241 10.27 14.24 -5.90
C GLU A 241 9.99 15.75 -5.92
N GLN A 242 9.10 16.21 -6.79
CA GLN A 242 8.69 17.61 -6.83
C GLN A 242 8.09 18.07 -5.50
N SER A 243 7.27 17.24 -4.85
CA SER A 243 6.67 17.58 -3.54
C SER A 243 7.73 17.66 -2.43
N LEU A 244 8.75 16.77 -2.46
CA LEU A 244 9.88 16.87 -1.54
C LEU A 244 10.81 18.07 -1.81
N GLN A 245 10.96 18.47 -3.07
CA GLN A 245 11.73 19.68 -3.40
C GLN A 245 11.02 20.94 -2.90
N GLN A 246 9.70 20.97 -2.92
CA GLN A 246 8.87 22.07 -2.43
C GLN A 246 8.75 22.08 -0.89
N HIS A 247 8.72 20.90 -0.29
CA HIS A 247 8.49 20.66 1.14
C HIS A 247 9.50 19.64 1.69
N PRO A 248 10.80 20.00 1.80
CA PRO A 248 11.86 19.07 2.20
C PRO A 248 11.67 18.49 3.60
N GLU A 249 10.97 19.20 4.49
CA GLU A 249 10.62 18.75 5.83
C GLU A 249 9.81 17.44 5.84
N MET A 250 9.08 17.13 4.76
CA MET A 250 8.33 15.88 4.65
C MET A 250 9.23 14.63 4.68
N ALA A 251 10.46 14.73 4.19
CA ALA A 251 11.40 13.60 4.22
C ALA A 251 11.73 13.19 5.65
N ASP A 252 12.03 14.16 6.52
CA ASP A 252 12.35 13.91 7.92
C ASP A 252 11.13 13.43 8.70
N VAL A 253 9.95 14.01 8.42
CA VAL A 253 8.69 13.65 9.08
C VAL A 253 8.31 12.21 8.74
N LEU A 254 8.26 11.85 7.45
CA LEU A 254 7.96 10.48 7.02
C LEU A 254 9.07 9.49 7.42
N GLY A 255 10.31 9.97 7.50
CA GLY A 255 11.46 9.22 7.99
C GLY A 255 11.28 8.64 9.39
N ARG A 256 10.47 9.29 10.25
CA ARG A 256 10.17 8.81 11.61
C ARG A 256 9.35 7.52 11.66
N LEU A 257 8.74 7.11 10.54
CA LEU A 257 7.99 5.85 10.42
C LEU A 257 8.89 4.63 10.18
N ALA A 258 10.20 4.82 9.94
CA ALA A 258 11.13 3.72 9.71
C ALA A 258 11.04 2.68 10.84
N ASP A 259 10.74 1.43 10.47
CA ASP A 259 10.67 0.27 11.38
C ASP A 259 9.72 0.45 12.59
N LYS A 260 8.69 1.30 12.46
CA LYS A 260 7.76 1.60 13.57
C LYS A 260 6.59 0.63 13.70
N ILE A 261 6.31 -0.16 12.68
CA ILE A 261 5.16 -1.07 12.63
C ILE A 261 5.68 -2.49 12.39
N SER A 262 5.34 -3.44 13.26
CA SER A 262 5.57 -4.87 12.99
C SER A 262 4.34 -5.50 12.32
N ASP A 263 4.50 -6.70 11.71
CA ASP A 263 3.39 -7.46 11.10
C ASP A 263 2.22 -7.63 12.09
N VAL A 264 2.53 -8.03 13.34
CA VAL A 264 1.51 -8.20 14.39
C VAL A 264 0.84 -6.89 14.78
N GLU A 265 1.59 -5.79 14.80
CA GLU A 265 1.00 -4.49 15.09
C GLU A 265 0.09 -4.03 13.96
N MET A 266 0.50 -4.27 12.70
CA MET A 266 -0.34 -3.93 11.54
C MET A 266 -1.64 -4.75 11.53
N GLN A 267 -1.57 -6.06 11.83
CA GLN A 267 -2.76 -6.89 12.00
C GLN A 267 -3.72 -6.33 13.07
N ARG A 268 -3.19 -5.86 14.21
CA ARG A 268 -4.02 -5.26 15.27
C ARG A 268 -4.68 -3.95 14.82
N LEU A 269 -3.95 -3.12 14.09
CA LEU A 269 -4.47 -1.86 13.56
C LEU A 269 -5.56 -2.12 12.51
N ASN A 270 -5.36 -3.08 11.62
CA ASN A 270 -6.38 -3.50 10.65
C ASN A 270 -7.60 -4.08 11.35
N TYR A 271 -7.42 -4.92 12.38
CA TYR A 271 -8.53 -5.48 13.16
C TYR A 271 -9.34 -4.42 13.90
N ALA A 272 -8.69 -3.39 14.43
CA ALA A 272 -9.40 -2.28 15.08
C ALA A 272 -10.41 -1.60 14.13
N VAL A 273 -10.08 -1.53 12.84
CA VAL A 273 -10.98 -0.95 11.82
C VAL A 273 -11.99 -1.99 11.33
N ASP A 274 -11.55 -3.16 10.86
CA ASP A 274 -12.40 -4.13 10.15
C ASP A 274 -13.21 -5.03 11.10
N GLY A 275 -12.67 -5.30 12.28
CA GLY A 275 -13.27 -6.17 13.29
C GLY A 275 -14.02 -5.40 14.37
N GLU A 276 -13.43 -4.34 14.93
CA GLU A 276 -14.02 -3.53 16.01
C GLU A 276 -14.79 -2.32 15.48
N HIS A 277 -14.70 -2.04 14.16
CA HIS A 277 -15.40 -0.93 13.48
C HIS A 277 -15.03 0.47 14.04
N LEU A 278 -13.79 0.63 14.50
CA LEU A 278 -13.31 1.93 14.96
C LEU A 278 -13.03 2.86 13.78
N ASP A 279 -13.14 4.16 14.02
CA ASP A 279 -12.84 5.15 12.99
C ASP A 279 -11.33 5.16 12.67
N VAL A 280 -11.00 5.13 11.40
CA VAL A 280 -9.62 5.09 10.90
C VAL A 280 -8.77 6.24 11.41
N LYS A 281 -9.36 7.45 11.53
CA LYS A 281 -8.65 8.63 12.03
C LYS A 281 -8.27 8.48 13.50
N ASP A 282 -9.14 7.84 14.28
CA ASP A 282 -8.89 7.61 15.69
C ASP A 282 -7.84 6.51 15.88
N VAL A 283 -7.93 5.41 15.11
CA VAL A 283 -6.92 4.34 15.11
C VAL A 283 -5.54 4.89 14.73
N ALA A 284 -5.46 5.71 13.66
CA ALA A 284 -4.22 6.35 13.23
C ALA A 284 -3.65 7.30 14.31
N ARG A 285 -4.52 8.11 14.93
CA ARG A 285 -4.13 9.06 15.99
C ARG A 285 -3.56 8.34 17.21
N GLU A 286 -4.25 7.30 17.67
CA GLU A 286 -3.81 6.54 18.84
C GLU A 286 -2.50 5.78 18.56
N PHE A 287 -2.32 5.24 17.36
CA PHE A 287 -1.05 4.68 16.94
C PHE A 287 0.09 5.72 17.01
N LEU A 288 -0.11 6.88 16.39
CA LEU A 288 0.90 7.95 16.35
C LEU A 288 1.27 8.45 17.76
N LYS A 289 0.28 8.62 18.66
CA LYS A 289 0.51 8.99 20.07
C LYS A 289 1.29 7.93 20.81
N ARG A 290 0.90 6.65 20.69
CA ARG A 290 1.58 5.52 21.33
C ARG A 290 3.04 5.41 20.88
N LYS A 291 3.35 5.73 19.64
CA LYS A 291 4.71 5.79 19.08
C LYS A 291 5.44 7.11 19.38
N GLN A 292 4.79 8.07 20.04
CA GLN A 292 5.35 9.40 20.34
C GLN A 292 5.78 10.16 19.07
N LEU A 293 5.02 10.00 17.99
CA LEU A 293 5.25 10.64 16.69
C LEU A 293 4.46 11.96 16.55
N VAL A 294 3.43 12.12 17.36
CA VAL A 294 2.60 13.34 17.48
C VAL A 294 2.39 13.67 18.97
N PRO A 295 2.07 14.92 19.28
CA PRO A 295 1.76 15.36 20.65
C PRO A 295 0.59 14.61 21.31
#